data_a7efabdc593800408f010f9babd5c34c
#
_entry.id   a7efabdc593800408f010f9babd5c34c
#
_cell.length_a   1.000
_cell.length_b   1.000
_cell.length_c   1.000
_cell.angle_alpha   90.00
_cell.angle_beta   90.00
_cell.angle_gamma   90.00
#
_symmetry.space_group_name_H-M   'P 1'
#
loop_
_entity.id
_entity.type
_entity.pdbx_description
1 polymer ?
#
loop_
_entity_poly.entity_id
_entity_poly.type
_entity_poly.pdbx_seq_one_letter_code
_entity_poly.pdbx_strand_id
1 'polypeptide(L)'
;MKPEIHDQSLMPALQSIWFIPHVTIYMFSYSVLGCAFIIALTGLFRHKEEYLHTADNLVYAGVACLSIGMLLGALWAKEAWGNYWSWDPKETWAVITWMGYLLYVHLRLFRRAGRKTLYVLLILSFLALQMCWYGVNYLPAAQQSIHLYNRNN
;
A
#
# COMPACT_ATOMS: atom_id res chain seq x y z
N MET A 1 -27.60 26.57 10.69
CA MET A 1 -26.29 26.23 10.15
C MET A 1 -26.47 25.78 8.71
N LYS A 2 -25.77 26.42 7.79
CA LYS A 2 -25.94 26.09 6.37
C LYS A 2 -25.23 24.78 6.04
N PRO A 3 -25.90 23.76 5.45
CA PRO A 3 -25.27 22.50 5.10
C PRO A 3 -24.07 22.66 4.17
N GLU A 4 -24.05 23.71 3.36
CA GLU A 4 -22.98 23.99 2.41
C GLU A 4 -21.62 24.25 3.09
N ILE A 5 -21.61 24.68 4.34
CA ILE A 5 -20.37 24.94 5.08
C ILE A 5 -19.65 23.62 5.40
N HIS A 6 -20.39 22.57 5.68
CA HIS A 6 -19.81 21.23 5.88
C HIS A 6 -19.28 20.63 4.57
N ASP A 7 -20.00 20.83 3.50
CA ASP A 7 -19.65 20.29 2.19
C ASP A 7 -18.40 20.97 1.60
N GLN A 8 -18.15 22.23 1.96
CA GLN A 8 -16.97 22.96 1.52
C GLN A 8 -15.69 22.58 2.28
N SER A 9 -15.78 21.92 3.43
CA SER A 9 -14.61 21.50 4.23
C SER A 9 -13.96 20.23 3.70
N LEU A 10 -14.66 19.43 2.90
CA LEU A 10 -14.18 18.17 2.36
C LEU A 10 -14.24 18.20 0.83
N MET A 11 -13.17 17.69 0.20
CA MET A 11 -13.17 17.47 -1.25
C MET A 11 -14.25 16.45 -1.62
N PRO A 12 -14.91 16.56 -2.80
CA PRO A 12 -15.92 15.58 -3.22
C PRO A 12 -15.44 14.13 -3.18
N ALA A 13 -14.18 13.90 -3.51
CA ALA A 13 -13.55 12.58 -3.43
C ALA A 13 -13.57 12.00 -2.02
N LEU A 14 -13.45 12.84 -0.98
CA LEU A 14 -13.41 12.42 0.42
C LEU A 14 -14.79 12.15 1.01
N GLN A 15 -15.85 12.48 0.29
CA GLN A 15 -17.24 12.28 0.74
C GLN A 15 -17.81 10.91 0.34
N SER A 16 -17.05 10.12 -0.44
CA SER A 16 -17.48 8.78 -0.85
C SER A 16 -17.56 7.84 0.34
N ILE A 17 -18.58 6.97 0.34
CA ILE A 17 -18.74 5.91 1.34
C ILE A 17 -17.59 4.90 1.31
N TRP A 18 -16.89 4.79 0.20
CA TRP A 18 -15.77 3.86 0.01
C TRP A 18 -14.43 4.41 0.52
N PHE A 19 -14.35 5.71 0.76
CA PHE A 19 -13.11 6.35 1.19
C PHE A 19 -12.63 5.86 2.55
N ILE A 20 -13.49 5.89 3.56
CA ILE A 20 -13.11 5.49 4.94
C ILE A 20 -12.73 4.01 5.01
N PRO A 21 -13.50 3.04 4.48
CA PRO A 21 -13.08 1.64 4.47
C PRO A 21 -11.77 1.41 3.74
N HIS A 22 -11.57 2.05 2.59
CA HIS A 22 -10.34 1.97 1.80
C HIS A 22 -9.13 2.42 2.62
N VAL A 23 -9.20 3.62 3.19
CA VAL A 23 -8.08 4.18 3.97
C VAL A 23 -7.83 3.37 5.23
N THR A 24 -8.87 2.97 5.94
CA THR A 24 -8.76 2.21 7.19
C THR A 24 -8.03 0.89 6.96
N ILE A 25 -8.45 0.10 5.96
CA ILE A 25 -7.83 -1.20 5.69
C ILE A 25 -6.41 -1.05 5.14
N TYR A 26 -6.15 0.01 4.37
CA TYR A 26 -4.81 0.33 3.90
C TYR A 26 -3.86 0.67 5.05
N MET A 27 -4.31 1.47 6.00
CA MET A 27 -3.50 1.83 7.18
C MET A 27 -3.21 0.60 8.05
N PHE A 28 -4.18 -0.29 8.20
CA PHE A 28 -3.99 -1.55 8.90
C PHE A 28 -2.97 -2.43 8.17
N SER A 29 -3.11 -2.59 6.86
CA SER A 29 -2.16 -3.33 6.03
C SER A 29 -0.75 -2.73 6.14
N TYR A 30 -0.64 -1.42 6.05
CA TYR A 30 0.62 -0.69 6.17
C TYR A 30 1.31 -1.00 7.51
N SER A 31 0.55 -0.98 8.60
CA SER A 31 1.08 -1.25 9.94
C SER A 31 1.60 -2.68 10.07
N VAL A 32 0.84 -3.66 9.59
CA VAL A 32 1.21 -5.08 9.63
C VAL A 32 2.45 -5.33 8.76
N LEU A 33 2.49 -4.77 7.55
CA LEU A 33 3.64 -4.90 6.66
C LEU A 33 4.87 -4.15 7.19
N GLY A 34 4.67 -3.06 7.93
CA GLY A 34 5.73 -2.37 8.65
C GLY A 34 6.37 -3.24 9.72
N CYS A 35 5.57 -4.00 10.47
CA CYS A 35 6.07 -4.98 11.41
C CYS A 35 6.89 -6.09 10.71
N ALA A 36 6.40 -6.57 9.57
CA ALA A 36 7.12 -7.54 8.75
C ALA A 36 8.46 -6.99 8.25
N PHE A 37 8.52 -5.72 7.91
CA PHE A 37 9.75 -5.03 7.51
C PHE A 37 10.78 -5.01 8.65
N ILE A 38 10.37 -4.68 9.85
CA ILE A 38 11.24 -4.66 11.04
C ILE A 38 11.78 -6.07 11.30
N ILE A 39 10.93 -7.08 11.20
CA ILE A 39 11.32 -8.49 11.38
C ILE A 39 12.30 -8.91 10.28
N ALA A 40 12.07 -8.49 9.03
CA ALA A 40 12.99 -8.78 7.93
C ALA A 40 14.36 -8.16 8.14
N LEU A 41 14.43 -6.91 8.59
CA LEU A 41 15.70 -6.26 8.95
C LEU A 41 16.42 -7.04 10.06
N THR A 42 15.70 -7.37 11.12
CA THR A 42 16.28 -8.12 12.25
C THR A 42 16.79 -9.49 11.80
N GLY A 43 16.01 -10.21 11.01
CA GLY A 43 16.38 -11.53 10.49
C GLY A 43 17.59 -11.46 9.56
N LEU A 44 17.69 -10.44 8.74
CA LEU A 44 18.81 -10.23 7.83
C LEU A 44 20.12 -9.97 8.62
N PHE A 45 20.08 -9.07 9.61
CA PHE A 45 21.25 -8.72 10.42
C PHE A 45 21.67 -9.85 11.34
N ARG A 46 20.73 -10.61 11.90
CA ARG A 46 21.02 -11.72 12.80
C ARG A 46 21.29 -13.04 12.09
N HIS A 47 21.14 -13.10 10.78
CA HIS A 47 21.34 -14.29 9.95
C HIS A 47 20.56 -15.53 10.42
N LYS A 48 19.32 -15.32 10.92
CA LYS A 48 18.47 -16.40 11.44
C LYS A 48 17.23 -16.60 10.56
N GLU A 49 16.82 -17.86 10.41
CA GLU A 49 15.62 -18.23 9.65
C GLU A 49 14.35 -18.20 10.48
N GLU A 50 14.46 -18.26 11.79
CA GLU A 50 13.29 -18.31 12.68
C GLU A 50 12.34 -17.11 12.51
N TYR A 51 12.88 -15.96 12.12
CA TYR A 51 12.07 -14.76 11.87
C TYR A 51 11.19 -14.85 10.62
N LEU A 52 11.53 -15.76 9.69
CA LEU A 52 10.71 -15.93 8.46
C LEU A 52 9.30 -16.43 8.80
N HIS A 53 9.15 -17.30 9.77
CA HIS A 53 7.82 -17.81 10.12
C HIS A 53 6.90 -16.70 10.64
N THR A 54 7.41 -15.83 11.50
CA THR A 54 6.67 -14.66 11.98
C THR A 54 6.38 -13.68 10.86
N ALA A 55 7.37 -13.43 10.00
CA ALA A 55 7.20 -12.58 8.83
C ALA A 55 6.13 -13.12 7.87
N ASP A 56 6.10 -14.43 7.65
CA ASP A 56 5.10 -15.09 6.79
C ASP A 56 3.67 -14.74 7.24
N ASN A 57 3.37 -14.91 8.52
CA ASN A 57 2.04 -14.65 9.07
C ASN A 57 1.64 -13.18 8.90
N LEU A 58 2.57 -12.26 9.15
CA LEU A 58 2.35 -10.83 8.97
C LEU A 58 2.14 -10.47 7.49
N VAL A 59 2.93 -11.05 6.60
CA VAL A 59 2.80 -10.80 5.16
C VAL A 59 1.47 -11.34 4.63
N TYR A 60 1.05 -12.52 5.03
CA TYR A 60 -0.24 -13.08 4.60
C TYR A 60 -1.40 -12.17 5.02
N ALA A 61 -1.42 -11.74 6.27
CA ALA A 61 -2.44 -10.81 6.75
C ALA A 61 -2.35 -9.44 6.03
N GLY A 62 -1.16 -8.91 5.90
CA GLY A 62 -0.93 -7.61 5.24
C GLY A 62 -1.32 -7.62 3.77
N VAL A 63 -0.97 -8.67 3.03
CA VAL A 63 -1.32 -8.82 1.60
C VAL A 63 -2.82 -8.99 1.41
N ALA A 64 -3.47 -9.76 2.27
CA ALA A 64 -4.93 -9.90 2.23
C ALA A 64 -5.62 -8.55 2.41
N CYS A 65 -5.19 -7.78 3.41
CA CYS A 65 -5.71 -6.43 3.64
C CYS A 65 -5.37 -5.47 2.51
N LEU A 66 -4.16 -5.56 1.96
CA LEU A 66 -3.73 -4.74 0.83
C LEU A 66 -4.60 -5.01 -0.41
N SER A 67 -4.89 -6.28 -0.70
CA SER A 67 -5.75 -6.67 -1.82
C SER A 67 -7.17 -6.13 -1.66
N ILE A 68 -7.74 -6.27 -0.47
CA ILE A 68 -9.07 -5.71 -0.16
C ILE A 68 -9.04 -4.18 -0.27
N GLY A 69 -8.00 -3.55 0.24
CA GLY A 69 -7.82 -2.10 0.15
C GLY A 69 -7.73 -1.61 -1.28
N MET A 70 -7.06 -2.33 -2.17
CA MET A 70 -6.99 -2.00 -3.59
C MET A 70 -8.36 -2.08 -4.27
N LEU A 71 -9.16 -3.09 -3.94
CA LEU A 71 -10.53 -3.23 -4.46
C LEU A 71 -11.42 -2.09 -3.97
N LEU A 72 -11.37 -1.77 -2.69
CA LEU A 72 -12.12 -0.64 -2.12
C LEU A 72 -11.67 0.68 -2.73
N GLY A 73 -10.38 0.82 -2.97
CA GLY A 73 -9.82 1.99 -3.64
C GLY A 73 -10.30 2.15 -5.07
N ALA A 74 -10.45 1.05 -5.81
CA ALA A 74 -11.02 1.07 -7.16
C ALA A 74 -12.49 1.51 -7.14
N LEU A 75 -13.28 1.04 -6.18
CA LEU A 75 -14.67 1.46 -6.01
C LEU A 75 -14.75 2.96 -5.65
N TRP A 76 -13.87 3.40 -4.77
CA TRP A 76 -13.76 4.82 -4.44
C TRP A 76 -13.38 5.66 -5.66
N ALA A 77 -12.38 5.22 -6.42
CA ALA A 77 -11.92 5.92 -7.63
C ALA A 77 -13.04 6.04 -8.67
N LYS A 78 -13.85 4.99 -8.84
CA LYS A 78 -15.02 5.03 -9.73
C LYS A 78 -16.01 6.10 -9.32
N GLU A 79 -16.29 6.20 -8.04
CA GLU A 79 -17.25 7.18 -7.53
C GLU A 79 -16.68 8.59 -7.57
N ALA A 80 -15.40 8.77 -7.24
CA ALA A 80 -14.77 10.09 -7.15
C ALA A 80 -14.39 10.67 -8.52
N TRP A 81 -13.90 9.83 -9.45
CA TRP A 81 -13.34 10.29 -10.74
C TRP A 81 -13.93 9.60 -11.96
N GLY A 82 -14.88 8.71 -11.78
CA GLY A 82 -15.58 8.04 -12.88
C GLY A 82 -14.90 6.81 -13.45
N ASN A 83 -13.67 6.50 -13.05
CA ASN A 83 -12.91 5.34 -13.51
C ASN A 83 -12.43 4.51 -12.31
N TYR A 84 -12.46 3.18 -12.46
CA TYR A 84 -11.94 2.28 -11.42
C TYR A 84 -10.43 2.35 -11.29
N TRP A 85 -9.74 2.58 -12.40
CA TRP A 85 -8.28 2.53 -12.49
C TRP A 85 -7.79 3.44 -13.60
N SER A 86 -6.77 4.23 -13.33
CA SER A 86 -6.24 5.20 -14.30
C SER A 86 -4.72 5.14 -14.46
N TRP A 87 -4.05 4.22 -13.76
CA TRP A 87 -2.59 4.07 -13.78
C TRP A 87 -1.85 5.35 -13.37
N ASP A 88 -2.40 6.09 -12.43
CA ASP A 88 -1.65 7.20 -11.87
C ASP A 88 -0.44 6.69 -11.04
N PRO A 89 0.50 7.56 -10.66
CA PRO A 89 1.69 7.12 -9.93
C PRO A 89 1.39 6.34 -8.66
N LYS A 90 0.41 6.74 -7.86
CA LYS A 90 0.04 6.02 -6.63
C LYS A 90 -0.51 4.63 -6.92
N GLU A 91 -1.39 4.51 -7.91
CA GLU A 91 -1.94 3.22 -8.32
C GLU A 91 -0.85 2.29 -8.84
N THR A 92 0.05 2.81 -9.66
CA THR A 92 1.18 2.06 -10.21
C THR A 92 2.09 1.53 -9.10
N TRP A 93 2.46 2.38 -8.14
CA TRP A 93 3.30 1.95 -7.01
C TRP A 93 2.59 0.98 -6.07
N ALA A 94 1.26 1.10 -5.93
CA ALA A 94 0.46 0.13 -5.19
C ALA A 94 0.53 -1.26 -5.83
N VAL A 95 0.42 -1.35 -7.16
CA VAL A 95 0.58 -2.61 -7.90
C VAL A 95 1.98 -3.17 -7.75
N ILE A 96 3.02 -2.34 -7.88
CA ILE A 96 4.42 -2.77 -7.71
C ILE A 96 4.62 -3.36 -6.31
N THR A 97 4.12 -2.70 -5.27
CA THR A 97 4.17 -3.16 -3.88
C THR A 97 3.47 -4.52 -3.73
N TRP A 98 2.24 -4.62 -4.24
CA TRP A 98 1.44 -5.83 -4.19
C TRP A 98 2.14 -7.00 -4.90
N MET A 99 2.69 -6.76 -6.09
CA MET A 99 3.45 -7.77 -6.84
C MET A 99 4.69 -8.22 -6.08
N GLY A 100 5.39 -7.31 -5.41
CA GLY A 100 6.57 -7.64 -4.59
C GLY A 100 6.22 -8.60 -3.46
N TYR A 101 5.15 -8.34 -2.73
CA TYR A 101 4.69 -9.22 -1.67
C TYR A 101 4.14 -10.54 -2.19
N LEU A 102 3.42 -10.54 -3.32
CA LEU A 102 2.97 -11.79 -3.95
C LEU A 102 4.16 -12.65 -4.41
N LEU A 103 5.20 -12.03 -4.93
CA LEU A 103 6.44 -12.74 -5.28
C LEU A 103 7.06 -13.39 -4.04
N TYR A 104 7.12 -12.66 -2.92
CA TYR A 104 7.57 -13.22 -1.65
C TYR A 104 6.78 -14.46 -1.25
N VAL A 105 5.44 -14.34 -1.25
CA VAL A 105 4.55 -15.46 -0.88
C VAL A 105 4.79 -16.66 -1.80
N HIS A 106 4.91 -16.41 -3.10
CA HIS A 106 5.12 -17.44 -4.09
C HIS A 106 6.46 -18.18 -3.88
N LEU A 107 7.55 -17.42 -3.75
CA LEU A 107 8.88 -17.99 -3.51
C LEU A 107 8.92 -18.77 -2.19
N ARG A 108 8.20 -18.30 -1.19
CA ARG A 108 8.13 -18.92 0.11
C ARG A 108 7.39 -20.26 0.07
N LEU A 109 6.22 -20.29 -0.60
CA LEU A 109 5.41 -21.50 -0.74
C LEU A 109 6.13 -22.59 -1.54
N PHE A 110 6.82 -22.21 -2.60
CA PHE A 110 7.53 -23.17 -3.46
C PHE A 110 8.98 -23.42 -3.03
N ARG A 111 9.42 -22.83 -1.92
CA ARG A 111 10.79 -22.95 -1.38
C ARG A 111 11.86 -22.69 -2.43
N ARG A 112 11.65 -21.66 -3.27
CA ARG A 112 12.54 -21.34 -4.40
C ARG A 112 13.57 -20.26 -4.12
N ALA A 113 13.63 -19.73 -2.91
CA ALA A 113 14.57 -18.67 -2.57
C ALA A 113 15.20 -18.90 -1.21
N GLY A 114 16.44 -18.48 -1.07
CA GLY A 114 17.18 -18.51 0.19
C GLY A 114 16.69 -17.43 1.15
N ARG A 115 17.03 -17.60 2.42
CA ARG A 115 16.68 -16.68 3.51
C ARG A 115 17.00 -15.22 3.20
N LYS A 116 18.22 -14.94 2.74
CA LYS A 116 18.67 -13.58 2.44
C LYS A 116 17.82 -12.92 1.36
N THR A 117 17.53 -13.66 0.29
CA THR A 117 16.69 -13.17 -0.81
C THR A 117 15.29 -12.82 -0.32
N LEU A 118 14.71 -13.65 0.54
CA LEU A 118 13.37 -13.42 1.09
C LEU A 118 13.33 -12.17 1.96
N TYR A 119 14.30 -11.96 2.83
CA TYR A 119 14.36 -10.74 3.65
C TYR A 119 14.58 -9.50 2.80
N VAL A 120 15.47 -9.54 1.82
CA VAL A 120 15.72 -8.42 0.91
C VAL A 120 14.45 -8.09 0.13
N LEU A 121 13.72 -9.09 -0.34
CA LEU A 121 12.47 -8.89 -1.06
C LEU A 121 11.40 -8.21 -0.20
N LEU A 122 11.27 -8.58 1.07
CA LEU A 122 10.36 -7.89 2.01
C LEU A 122 10.76 -6.43 2.22
N ILE A 123 12.05 -6.17 2.35
CA ILE A 123 12.57 -4.80 2.52
C ILE A 123 12.26 -3.97 1.28
N LEU A 124 12.54 -4.48 0.08
CA LEU A 124 12.28 -3.77 -1.17
C LEU A 124 10.80 -3.54 -1.39
N SER A 125 9.95 -4.51 -1.06
CA SER A 125 8.49 -4.36 -1.18
C SER A 125 7.95 -3.27 -0.25
N PHE A 126 8.48 -3.20 0.96
CA PHE A 126 8.09 -2.13 1.90
C PHE A 126 8.58 -0.75 1.44
N LEU A 127 9.77 -0.67 0.85
CA LEU A 127 10.26 0.58 0.24
C LEU A 127 9.37 1.02 -0.93
N ALA A 128 8.88 0.08 -1.74
CA ALA A 128 7.90 0.38 -2.78
C ALA A 128 6.60 0.94 -2.19
N LEU A 129 6.17 0.41 -1.04
CA LEU A 129 5.02 0.93 -0.32
C LEU A 129 5.25 2.38 0.15
N GLN A 130 6.47 2.71 0.59
CA GLN A 130 6.82 4.09 0.94
C GLN A 130 6.73 5.01 -0.28
N MET A 131 7.12 4.55 -1.46
CA MET A 131 6.95 5.32 -2.69
C MET A 131 5.48 5.61 -2.99
N CYS A 132 4.58 4.68 -2.67
CA CYS A 132 3.13 4.90 -2.80
C CYS A 132 2.62 6.03 -1.89
N TRP A 133 3.15 6.15 -0.68
CA TRP A 133 2.70 7.13 0.32
C TRP A 133 3.39 8.48 0.22
N TYR A 134 4.72 8.47 0.06
CA TYR A 134 5.54 9.68 0.17
C TYR A 134 6.28 10.03 -1.11
N GLY A 135 6.91 9.03 -1.75
CA GLY A 135 7.83 9.26 -2.86
C GLY A 135 7.16 9.87 -4.08
N VAL A 136 5.92 9.47 -4.39
CA VAL A 136 5.18 10.00 -5.53
C VAL A 136 4.88 11.49 -5.43
N ASN A 137 4.80 12.03 -4.20
CA ASN A 137 4.55 13.46 -3.99
C ASN A 137 5.73 14.34 -4.44
N TYR A 138 6.92 13.75 -4.55
CA TYR A 138 8.15 14.44 -4.95
C TYR A 138 8.53 14.19 -6.41
N LEU A 139 7.82 13.29 -7.11
CA LEU A 139 8.07 13.02 -8.53
C LEU A 139 7.31 14.03 -9.40
N PRO A 140 7.94 14.56 -10.49
CA PRO A 140 7.25 15.49 -11.39
C PRO A 140 5.96 14.94 -11.97
N ALA A 141 5.93 13.67 -12.35
CA ALA A 141 4.74 12.99 -12.87
C ALA A 141 3.60 12.94 -11.86
N ALA A 142 3.92 12.89 -10.57
CA ALA A 142 2.93 12.80 -9.50
C ALA A 142 2.18 14.12 -9.28
N GLN A 143 2.76 15.26 -9.68
CA GLN A 143 2.10 16.56 -9.56
C GLN A 143 0.84 16.68 -10.42
N GLN A 144 0.70 15.80 -11.41
CA GLN A 144 -0.49 15.69 -12.24
C GLN A 144 -1.43 14.58 -11.79
N SER A 145 -1.11 13.90 -10.67
CA SER A 145 -1.91 12.80 -10.16
C SER A 145 -3.24 13.28 -9.59
N ILE A 146 -4.29 12.52 -9.88
CA ILE A 146 -5.63 12.72 -9.30
C ILE A 146 -5.67 12.49 -7.80
N HIS A 147 -4.66 11.84 -7.23
CA HIS A 147 -4.55 11.55 -5.79
C HIS A 147 -3.80 12.64 -5.01
N LEU A 148 -3.37 13.72 -5.67
CA LEU A 148 -2.78 14.88 -5.00
C LEU A 148 -3.87 15.84 -4.56
N TYR A 149 -4.11 15.90 -3.25
CA TYR A 149 -5.16 16.75 -2.67
C TYR A 149 -4.67 18.15 -2.31
N ASN A 150 -3.38 18.40 -2.35
CA ASN A 150 -2.75 19.66 -1.96
C ASN A 150 -2.30 20.50 -3.16
N ARG A 151 -3.12 20.65 -4.16
CA ARG A 151 -2.87 21.70 -5.12
C ARG A 151 -3.33 23.00 -4.50
N ASN A 152 -2.36 23.79 -4.07
CA ASN A 152 -2.63 25.19 -3.74
C ASN A 152 -3.23 25.87 -4.96
N ASN A 153 -4.36 26.44 -4.78
CA ASN A 153 -5.03 27.30 -5.74
C ASN A 153 -4.17 28.55 -6.03
#